data_5811f3bbb7aa445b6a67eb136412438f
#
_entry.id   5811f3bbb7aa445b6a67eb136412438f
#
_cell.length_a   1.000
_cell.length_b   1.000
_cell.length_c   1.000
_cell.angle_alpha   90.00
_cell.angle_beta   90.00
_cell.angle_gamma   90.00
#
_symmetry.space_group_name_H-M   'P 1'
#
loop_
_entity.id
_entity.type
_entity.pdbx_description
1 polymer ?
#
loop_
_entity_poly.entity_id
_entity_poly.type
_entity_poly.pdbx_seq_one_letter_code
_entity_poly.pdbx_strand_id
1 'polypeptide(L)'
;MTDFVRARSEEQKQARMAEIKAAADSLFNSVPYQEITLSTIAGKLSWTRANLYKYVTTKEEIYLEICSDKMHSYFDDLFAAFPEGKTWTPDEWAGRWADVLNDHRDYFRYSDILCTIIEVHVSACRLACFKKSYFTGKDAFVKLMADHFSLSDHDASEIFLAVLYHASGLCGSTHSNPVMKEALKIAGIPHKERDFRLSMY
;
A
#
# COMPACT_ATOMS: atom_id res chain seq x y z
N MET A 1 29.64 -19.49 -17.56
CA MET A 1 29.09 -20.28 -16.42
C MET A 1 28.74 -19.43 -15.20
N THR A 2 29.42 -18.33 -14.96
CA THR A 2 29.17 -17.40 -13.82
C THR A 2 27.80 -16.68 -13.84
N ASP A 3 27.31 -16.28 -15.01
CA ASP A 3 26.04 -15.54 -15.11
C ASP A 3 24.82 -16.41 -14.82
N PHE A 4 24.82 -17.68 -15.22
CA PHE A 4 23.71 -18.61 -14.96
C PHE A 4 23.55 -18.95 -13.46
N VAL A 5 24.69 -19.14 -12.77
CA VAL A 5 24.69 -19.38 -11.31
C VAL A 5 24.20 -18.13 -10.54
N ARG A 6 24.59 -16.96 -11.01
CA ARG A 6 24.17 -15.67 -10.40
C ARG A 6 22.68 -15.42 -10.59
N ALA A 7 22.13 -15.64 -11.79
CA ALA A 7 20.70 -15.53 -12.08
C ALA A 7 19.86 -16.46 -11.20
N ARG A 8 20.25 -17.74 -11.09
CA ARG A 8 19.58 -18.73 -10.23
C ARG A 8 19.62 -18.34 -8.75
N SER A 9 20.70 -17.70 -8.28
CA SER A 9 20.82 -17.17 -6.92
C SER A 9 19.86 -16.00 -6.66
N GLU A 10 19.68 -15.10 -7.63
CA GLU A 10 18.74 -13.96 -7.51
C GLU A 10 17.29 -14.42 -7.57
N GLU A 11 16.93 -15.36 -8.45
CA GLU A 11 15.59 -15.97 -8.47
C GLU A 11 15.23 -16.62 -7.14
N GLN A 12 16.17 -17.38 -6.56
CA GLN A 12 15.98 -18.00 -5.25
C GLN A 12 15.80 -16.95 -4.14
N LYS A 13 16.56 -15.86 -4.20
CA LYS A 13 16.46 -14.76 -3.24
C LYS A 13 15.12 -14.04 -3.35
N GLN A 14 14.66 -13.79 -4.58
CA GLN A 14 13.34 -13.21 -4.83
C GLN A 14 12.20 -14.11 -4.34
N ALA A 15 12.26 -15.41 -4.60
CA ALA A 15 11.29 -16.38 -4.09
C ALA A 15 11.22 -16.38 -2.55
N ARG A 16 12.40 -16.34 -1.88
CA ARG A 16 12.45 -16.25 -0.41
C ARG A 16 11.93 -14.94 0.12
N MET A 17 12.18 -13.83 -0.58
CA MET A 17 11.60 -12.53 -0.21
C MET A 17 10.08 -12.53 -0.38
N ALA A 18 9.54 -13.18 -1.41
CA ALA A 18 8.10 -13.34 -1.58
C ALA A 18 7.46 -14.13 -0.42
N GLU A 19 8.09 -15.23 0.04
CA GLU A 19 7.64 -15.99 1.22
C GLU A 19 7.63 -15.10 2.48
N ILE A 20 8.69 -14.30 2.70
CA ILE A 20 8.81 -13.38 3.83
C ILE A 20 7.70 -12.32 3.80
N LYS A 21 7.47 -11.70 2.62
CA LYS A 21 6.41 -10.71 2.43
C LYS A 21 5.03 -11.30 2.70
N ALA A 22 4.74 -12.50 2.18
CA ALA A 22 3.45 -13.18 2.40
C ALA A 22 3.22 -13.50 3.89
N ALA A 23 4.23 -13.94 4.61
CA ALA A 23 4.13 -14.19 6.04
C ALA A 23 3.89 -12.90 6.85
N ALA A 24 4.60 -11.83 6.52
CA ALA A 24 4.44 -10.52 7.17
C ALA A 24 3.06 -9.90 6.89
N ASP A 25 2.59 -9.95 5.64
CA ASP A 25 1.25 -9.48 5.24
C ASP A 25 0.15 -10.25 5.97
N SER A 26 0.27 -11.57 6.05
CA SER A 26 -0.66 -12.40 6.82
C SER A 26 -0.70 -12.03 8.30
N LEU A 27 0.43 -11.69 8.93
CA LEU A 27 0.48 -11.23 10.31
C LEU A 27 -0.16 -9.86 10.47
N PHE A 28 0.09 -8.92 9.56
CA PHE A 28 -0.52 -7.58 9.56
C PHE A 28 -2.04 -7.62 9.50
N ASN A 29 -2.60 -8.66 8.87
CA ASN A 29 -4.04 -8.88 8.81
C ASN A 29 -4.62 -9.56 10.06
N SER A 30 -3.80 -10.09 10.97
CA SER A 30 -4.25 -10.91 12.09
C SER A 30 -3.94 -10.31 13.46
N VAL A 31 -2.87 -9.52 13.59
CA VAL A 31 -2.43 -8.95 14.87
C VAL A 31 -2.02 -7.49 14.71
N PRO A 32 -2.05 -6.69 15.79
CA PRO A 32 -1.57 -5.31 15.77
C PRO A 32 -0.11 -5.21 15.31
N TYR A 33 0.22 -4.18 14.53
CA TYR A 33 1.57 -3.97 13.99
C TYR A 33 2.67 -4.01 15.07
N GLN A 34 2.38 -3.48 16.25
CA GLN A 34 3.32 -3.43 17.39
C GLN A 34 3.73 -4.82 17.89
N GLU A 35 2.85 -5.81 17.74
CA GLU A 35 3.09 -7.20 18.13
C GLU A 35 3.90 -7.99 17.08
N ILE A 36 4.01 -7.45 15.88
CA ILE A 36 4.77 -8.09 14.80
C ILE A 36 6.27 -7.83 15.01
N THR A 37 7.03 -8.90 15.01
CA THR A 37 8.49 -8.89 15.15
C THR A 37 9.14 -9.78 14.10
N LEU A 38 10.44 -9.62 13.84
CA LEU A 38 11.17 -10.56 12.97
C LEU A 38 11.08 -12.01 13.49
N SER A 39 10.95 -12.20 14.80
CA SER A 39 10.79 -13.54 15.39
C SER A 39 9.43 -14.16 15.08
N THR A 40 8.34 -13.37 15.13
CA THR A 40 7.00 -13.86 14.78
C THR A 40 6.89 -14.17 13.28
N ILE A 41 7.52 -13.34 12.42
CA ILE A 41 7.59 -13.60 10.96
C ILE A 41 8.39 -14.87 10.68
N ALA A 42 9.58 -15.04 11.29
CA ALA A 42 10.38 -16.25 11.14
C ALA A 42 9.64 -17.50 11.64
N GLY A 43 8.94 -17.40 12.77
CA GLY A 43 8.10 -18.47 13.31
C GLY A 43 6.99 -18.91 12.35
N LYS A 44 6.32 -17.95 11.69
CA LYS A 44 5.30 -18.25 10.67
C LYS A 44 5.86 -19.00 9.45
N LEU A 45 7.13 -18.78 9.12
CA LEU A 45 7.85 -19.48 8.04
C LEU A 45 8.50 -20.79 8.51
N SER A 46 8.42 -21.14 9.77
CA SER A 46 9.23 -22.23 10.37
C SER A 46 10.73 -22.03 10.17
N TRP A 47 11.18 -20.78 10.13
CA TRP A 47 12.58 -20.40 9.99
C TRP A 47 13.18 -19.97 11.32
N THR A 48 14.51 -20.09 11.43
CA THR A 48 15.23 -19.41 12.51
C THR A 48 15.33 -17.91 12.23
N ARG A 49 15.38 -17.10 13.28
CA ARG A 49 15.62 -15.66 13.18
C ARG A 49 16.93 -15.35 12.41
N ALA A 50 17.98 -16.15 12.64
CA ALA A 50 19.25 -16.02 11.92
C ALA A 50 19.12 -16.24 10.41
N ASN A 51 18.20 -17.10 9.98
CA ASN A 51 17.92 -17.28 8.56
C ASN A 51 17.21 -16.05 7.95
N LEU A 52 16.27 -15.46 8.67
CA LEU A 52 15.56 -14.26 8.21
C LEU A 52 16.49 -13.05 8.09
N TYR A 53 17.46 -12.90 9.01
CA TYR A 53 18.45 -11.80 8.97
C TYR A 53 19.39 -11.82 7.75
N LYS A 54 19.43 -12.91 6.98
CA LYS A 54 20.17 -12.95 5.71
C LYS A 54 19.50 -12.12 4.60
N TYR A 55 18.22 -11.78 4.79
CA TYR A 55 17.41 -11.10 3.79
C TYR A 55 17.04 -9.69 4.21
N VAL A 56 16.74 -9.47 5.50
CA VAL A 56 16.27 -8.21 6.04
C VAL A 56 16.88 -7.91 7.40
N THR A 57 17.02 -6.65 7.74
CA THR A 57 17.55 -6.21 9.05
C THR A 57 16.44 -5.75 9.99
N THR A 58 15.36 -5.20 9.47
CA THR A 58 14.20 -4.75 10.24
C THR A 58 12.89 -5.26 9.62
N LYS A 59 11.81 -5.27 10.40
CA LYS A 59 10.48 -5.60 9.86
C LYS A 59 9.98 -4.49 8.93
N GLU A 60 10.38 -3.26 9.20
CA GLU A 60 10.02 -2.08 8.40
C GLU A 60 10.54 -2.17 6.98
N GLU A 61 11.70 -2.79 6.76
CA GLU A 61 12.20 -3.09 5.41
C GLU A 61 11.26 -4.04 4.65
N ILE A 62 10.71 -5.06 5.33
CA ILE A 62 9.75 -5.98 4.72
C ILE A 62 8.46 -5.23 4.36
N TYR A 63 7.97 -4.41 5.26
CA TYR A 63 6.74 -3.65 5.03
C TYR A 63 6.89 -2.57 3.97
N LEU A 64 8.06 -1.97 3.81
CA LEU A 64 8.35 -1.05 2.69
C LEU A 64 8.28 -1.78 1.34
N GLU A 65 8.84 -3.00 1.25
CA GLU A 65 8.74 -3.83 0.05
C GLU A 65 7.28 -4.23 -0.27
N ILE A 66 6.49 -4.59 0.76
CA ILE A 66 5.06 -4.87 0.57
C ILE A 66 4.31 -3.63 0.09
N CYS A 67 4.56 -2.46 0.70
CA CYS A 67 4.00 -1.18 0.24
C CYS A 67 4.38 -0.89 -1.21
N SER A 68 5.62 -1.18 -1.59
CA SER A 68 6.10 -0.98 -2.96
C SER A 68 5.36 -1.86 -3.96
N ASP A 69 5.19 -3.15 -3.66
CA ASP A 69 4.46 -4.08 -4.54
C ASP A 69 2.99 -3.64 -4.71
N LYS A 70 2.32 -3.30 -3.60
CA LYS A 70 0.93 -2.86 -3.62
C LYS A 70 0.75 -1.52 -4.34
N MET A 71 1.69 -0.60 -4.16
CA MET A 71 1.72 0.67 -4.88
C MET A 71 1.86 0.48 -6.39
N HIS A 72 2.76 -0.40 -6.83
CA HIS A 72 2.91 -0.69 -8.25
C HIS A 72 1.62 -1.30 -8.83
N SER A 73 1.04 -2.30 -8.15
CA SER A 73 -0.23 -2.89 -8.55
C SER A 73 -1.36 -1.84 -8.62
N TYR A 74 -1.42 -0.92 -7.66
CA TYR A 74 -2.39 0.18 -7.68
C TYR A 74 -2.22 1.08 -8.90
N PHE A 75 -0.98 1.50 -9.21
CA PHE A 75 -0.75 2.35 -10.39
C PHE A 75 -1.00 1.61 -11.69
N ASP A 76 -0.63 0.32 -11.79
CA ASP A 76 -0.89 -0.50 -12.98
C ASP A 76 -2.40 -0.56 -13.27
N ASP A 77 -3.23 -0.86 -12.27
CA ASP A 77 -4.67 -0.92 -12.41
C ASP A 77 -5.29 0.47 -12.61
N LEU A 78 -4.71 1.50 -11.99
CA LEU A 78 -5.14 2.88 -12.20
C LEU A 78 -4.95 3.31 -13.66
N PHE A 79 -3.79 3.05 -14.26
CA PHE A 79 -3.56 3.34 -15.68
C PHE A 79 -4.41 2.45 -16.60
N ALA A 80 -4.65 1.20 -16.24
CA ALA A 80 -5.53 0.32 -17.00
C ALA A 80 -7.00 0.81 -17.01
N ALA A 81 -7.44 1.45 -15.91
CA ALA A 81 -8.78 2.03 -15.82
C ALA A 81 -8.97 3.25 -16.73
N PHE A 82 -7.89 3.96 -17.10
CA PHE A 82 -7.92 5.17 -17.91
C PHE A 82 -7.05 5.06 -19.17
N PRO A 83 -7.42 4.18 -20.12
CA PRO A 83 -6.66 4.00 -21.35
C PRO A 83 -6.69 5.25 -22.23
N GLU A 84 -5.59 5.50 -22.92
CA GLU A 84 -5.44 6.63 -23.86
C GLU A 84 -6.55 6.65 -24.93
N GLY A 85 -6.87 7.86 -25.40
CA GLY A 85 -7.83 8.07 -26.49
C GLY A 85 -9.31 7.92 -26.11
N LYS A 86 -9.63 7.72 -24.85
CA LYS A 86 -11.00 7.77 -24.32
C LYS A 86 -11.25 9.06 -23.56
N THR A 87 -12.47 9.56 -23.68
CA THR A 87 -12.96 10.70 -22.91
C THR A 87 -13.93 10.23 -21.85
N TRP A 88 -13.84 10.82 -20.67
CA TRP A 88 -14.65 10.49 -19.50
C TRP A 88 -15.27 11.76 -18.96
N THR A 89 -16.52 11.70 -18.55
CA THR A 89 -17.10 12.74 -17.71
C THR A 89 -16.47 12.71 -16.32
N PRO A 90 -16.55 13.80 -15.53
CA PRO A 90 -16.07 13.80 -14.14
C PRO A 90 -16.67 12.67 -13.30
N ASP A 91 -17.96 12.38 -13.46
CA ASP A 91 -18.66 11.32 -12.73
C ASP A 91 -18.14 9.92 -13.13
N GLU A 92 -17.93 9.66 -14.42
CA GLU A 92 -17.36 8.40 -14.88
C GLU A 92 -15.93 8.20 -14.40
N TRP A 93 -15.11 9.28 -14.39
CA TRP A 93 -13.76 9.27 -13.86
C TRP A 93 -13.77 8.95 -12.36
N ALA A 94 -14.57 9.68 -11.58
CA ALA A 94 -14.70 9.47 -10.14
C ALA A 94 -15.14 8.03 -9.81
N GLY A 95 -16.15 7.50 -10.52
CA GLY A 95 -16.62 6.13 -10.33
C GLY A 95 -15.56 5.09 -10.62
N ARG A 96 -14.82 5.22 -11.73
CA ARG A 96 -13.73 4.30 -12.08
C ARG A 96 -12.59 4.35 -11.09
N TRP A 97 -12.20 5.56 -10.66
CA TRP A 97 -11.16 5.72 -9.66
C TRP A 97 -11.58 5.15 -8.32
N ALA A 98 -12.83 5.36 -7.90
CA ALA A 98 -13.39 4.75 -6.69
C ALA A 98 -13.38 3.22 -6.74
N ASP A 99 -13.62 2.60 -7.91
CA ASP A 99 -13.50 1.16 -8.08
C ASP A 99 -12.06 0.68 -7.87
N VAL A 100 -11.07 1.31 -8.52
CA VAL A 100 -9.64 0.99 -8.34
C VAL A 100 -9.21 1.18 -6.87
N LEU A 101 -9.61 2.28 -6.23
CA LEU A 101 -9.32 2.52 -4.81
C LEU A 101 -9.91 1.44 -3.91
N ASN A 102 -11.14 0.99 -4.21
CA ASN A 102 -11.80 -0.07 -3.47
C ASN A 102 -11.08 -1.42 -3.61
N ASP A 103 -10.57 -1.75 -4.78
CA ASP A 103 -9.85 -2.99 -5.03
C ASP A 103 -8.46 -3.00 -4.38
N HIS A 104 -7.88 -1.81 -4.16
CA HIS A 104 -6.58 -1.60 -3.52
C HIS A 104 -6.66 -1.07 -2.07
N ARG A 105 -7.75 -1.31 -1.33
CA ARG A 105 -7.88 -0.89 0.08
C ARG A 105 -6.75 -1.37 0.98
N ASP A 106 -6.17 -2.51 0.67
CA ASP A 106 -5.04 -3.06 1.40
C ASP A 106 -3.78 -2.17 1.26
N TYR A 107 -3.52 -1.58 0.08
CA TYR A 107 -2.46 -0.58 -0.10
C TYR A 107 -2.65 0.62 0.82
N PHE A 108 -3.87 1.16 0.89
CA PHE A 108 -4.16 2.33 1.73
C PHE A 108 -4.07 2.04 3.23
N ARG A 109 -4.31 0.80 3.67
CA ARG A 109 -4.04 0.38 5.06
C ARG A 109 -2.56 0.44 5.42
N TYR A 110 -1.68 0.11 4.48
CA TYR A 110 -0.24 0.26 4.69
C TYR A 110 0.20 1.72 4.70
N SER A 111 -0.48 2.59 3.98
CA SER A 111 -0.19 4.03 3.95
C SER A 111 -0.33 4.69 5.32
N ASP A 112 -1.21 4.19 6.20
CA ASP A 112 -1.35 4.69 7.58
C ASP A 112 -0.06 4.55 8.39
N ILE A 113 0.67 3.45 8.22
CA ILE A 113 1.91 3.17 8.95
C ILE A 113 3.15 3.59 8.17
N LEU A 114 3.02 3.89 6.88
CA LEU A 114 4.16 4.22 6.01
C LEU A 114 4.87 5.47 6.50
N CYS A 115 4.19 6.59 6.57
CA CYS A 115 4.80 7.88 6.93
C CYS A 115 5.17 7.97 8.41
N THR A 116 4.41 7.32 9.28
CA THR A 116 4.56 7.45 10.74
C THR A 116 5.53 6.45 11.35
N ILE A 117 5.69 5.27 10.75
CA ILE A 117 6.47 4.17 11.31
C ILE A 117 7.54 3.67 10.34
N ILE A 118 7.16 3.30 9.11
CA ILE A 118 8.08 2.62 8.20
C ILE A 118 9.20 3.56 7.75
N GLU A 119 8.86 4.77 7.27
CA GLU A 119 9.83 5.72 6.71
C GLU A 119 10.92 6.16 7.69
N VAL A 120 10.61 6.20 8.98
CA VAL A 120 11.57 6.62 10.01
C VAL A 120 12.49 5.50 10.50
N HIS A 121 12.23 4.24 10.07
CA HIS A 121 12.99 3.06 10.50
C HIS A 121 13.67 2.30 9.35
N VAL A 122 13.63 2.83 8.13
CA VAL A 122 14.34 2.29 6.97
C VAL A 122 15.48 3.18 6.54
N SER A 123 16.43 2.65 5.76
CA SER A 123 17.53 3.46 5.25
C SER A 123 17.03 4.48 4.22
N ALA A 124 17.65 5.67 4.19
CA ALA A 124 17.35 6.72 3.22
C ALA A 124 17.45 6.23 1.77
N CYS A 125 18.37 5.32 1.47
CA CYS A 125 18.55 4.76 0.13
C CYS A 125 17.34 3.91 -0.29
N ARG A 126 16.83 3.03 0.60
CA ARG A 126 15.63 2.23 0.32
C ARG A 126 14.40 3.11 0.17
N LEU A 127 14.24 4.07 1.08
CA LEU A 127 13.14 5.03 1.01
C LEU A 127 13.20 5.87 -0.28
N ALA A 128 14.38 6.30 -0.71
CA ALA A 128 14.54 7.05 -1.96
C ALA A 128 14.10 6.25 -3.20
N CYS A 129 14.39 4.94 -3.24
CA CYS A 129 13.90 4.08 -4.32
C CYS A 129 12.37 4.01 -4.35
N PHE A 130 11.75 3.79 -3.18
CA PHE A 130 10.29 3.80 -3.04
C PHE A 130 9.67 5.13 -3.47
N LYS A 131 10.19 6.25 -2.93
CA LYS A 131 9.69 7.60 -3.26
C LYS A 131 9.83 7.91 -4.75
N LYS A 132 10.94 7.53 -5.39
CA LYS A 132 11.12 7.71 -6.82
C LYS A 132 10.02 7.01 -7.62
N SER A 133 9.72 5.74 -7.32
CA SER A 133 8.65 4.99 -7.99
C SER A 133 7.28 5.64 -7.74
N TYR A 134 7.00 6.03 -6.49
CA TYR A 134 5.75 6.70 -6.12
C TYR A 134 5.54 8.00 -6.91
N PHE A 135 6.54 8.90 -6.90
CA PHE A 135 6.42 10.18 -7.60
C PHE A 135 6.34 9.99 -9.12
N THR A 136 7.04 9.00 -9.68
CA THR A 136 6.92 8.69 -11.11
C THR A 136 5.49 8.29 -11.48
N GLY A 137 4.87 7.39 -10.72
CA GLY A 137 3.47 6.99 -10.97
C GLY A 137 2.48 8.13 -10.72
N LYS A 138 2.65 8.84 -9.58
CA LYS A 138 1.82 10.01 -9.25
C LYS A 138 1.86 11.07 -10.34
N ASP A 139 3.06 11.50 -10.74
CA ASP A 139 3.21 12.61 -11.70
C ASP A 139 2.66 12.23 -13.09
N ALA A 140 2.82 10.96 -13.50
CA ALA A 140 2.23 10.47 -14.74
C ALA A 140 0.69 10.48 -14.69
N PHE A 141 0.08 10.06 -13.57
CA PHE A 141 -1.39 10.08 -13.44
C PHE A 141 -1.95 11.50 -13.29
N VAL A 142 -1.27 12.36 -12.54
CA VAL A 142 -1.61 13.79 -12.43
C VAL A 142 -1.60 14.44 -13.81
N LYS A 143 -0.58 14.18 -14.63
CA LYS A 143 -0.50 14.68 -15.99
C LYS A 143 -1.66 14.18 -16.86
N LEU A 144 -1.98 12.88 -16.78
CA LEU A 144 -3.11 12.28 -17.50
C LEU A 144 -4.43 12.98 -17.15
N MET A 145 -4.68 13.24 -15.87
CA MET A 145 -5.89 13.91 -15.37
C MET A 145 -5.91 15.39 -15.78
N ALA A 146 -4.78 16.09 -15.66
CA ALA A 146 -4.64 17.49 -16.05
C ALA A 146 -4.95 17.68 -17.55
N ASP A 147 -4.37 16.84 -18.42
CA ASP A 147 -4.61 16.89 -19.85
C ASP A 147 -6.07 16.56 -20.20
N HIS A 148 -6.67 15.58 -19.50
CA HIS A 148 -8.04 15.14 -19.75
C HIS A 148 -9.08 16.22 -19.41
N PHE A 149 -8.92 16.91 -18.30
CA PHE A 149 -9.87 17.91 -17.81
C PHE A 149 -9.44 19.35 -18.04
N SER A 150 -8.32 19.59 -18.74
CA SER A 150 -7.73 20.92 -18.94
C SER A 150 -7.48 21.66 -17.61
N LEU A 151 -6.99 20.92 -16.61
CA LEU A 151 -6.59 21.47 -15.32
C LEU A 151 -5.12 21.92 -15.32
N SER A 152 -4.76 22.77 -14.37
CA SER A 152 -3.35 22.98 -14.05
C SER A 152 -2.75 21.74 -13.38
N ASP A 153 -1.45 21.50 -13.55
CA ASP A 153 -0.75 20.40 -12.87
C ASP A 153 -0.86 20.53 -11.34
N HIS A 154 -0.94 21.76 -10.84
CA HIS A 154 -1.16 22.01 -9.42
C HIS A 154 -2.54 21.52 -8.96
N ASP A 155 -3.62 21.93 -9.63
CA ASP A 155 -4.98 21.54 -9.24
C ASP A 155 -5.18 20.02 -9.35
N ALA A 156 -4.66 19.42 -10.42
CA ALA A 156 -4.70 17.97 -10.60
C ALA A 156 -3.92 17.23 -9.50
N SER A 157 -2.77 17.78 -9.07
CA SER A 157 -2.00 17.21 -7.95
C SER A 157 -2.74 17.33 -6.63
N GLU A 158 -3.39 18.46 -6.35
CA GLU A 158 -4.19 18.64 -5.13
C GLU A 158 -5.39 17.69 -5.08
N ILE A 159 -6.08 17.50 -6.21
CA ILE A 159 -7.17 16.51 -6.31
C ILE A 159 -6.63 15.10 -6.03
N PHE A 160 -5.51 14.71 -6.66
CA PHE A 160 -4.91 13.41 -6.45
C PHE A 160 -4.57 13.17 -4.97
N LEU A 161 -3.91 14.12 -4.32
CA LEU A 161 -3.52 14.02 -2.92
C LEU A 161 -4.74 13.99 -1.99
N ALA A 162 -5.76 14.81 -2.26
CA ALA A 162 -7.01 14.81 -1.48
C ALA A 162 -7.69 13.44 -1.52
N VAL A 163 -7.78 12.83 -2.71
CA VAL A 163 -8.34 11.48 -2.90
C VAL A 163 -7.53 10.44 -2.14
N LEU A 164 -6.19 10.46 -2.24
CA LEU A 164 -5.34 9.51 -1.52
C LEU A 164 -5.46 9.64 -0.01
N TYR A 165 -5.42 10.85 0.52
CA TYR A 165 -5.56 11.10 1.96
C TYR A 165 -6.94 10.68 2.47
N HIS A 166 -7.99 10.92 1.68
CA HIS A 166 -9.33 10.47 2.01
C HIS A 166 -9.42 8.93 2.04
N ALA A 167 -8.89 8.26 1.02
CA ALA A 167 -8.84 6.80 0.95
C ALA A 167 -8.08 6.19 2.15
N SER A 168 -6.90 6.73 2.48
CA SER A 168 -6.12 6.28 3.63
C SER A 168 -6.86 6.48 4.94
N GLY A 169 -7.47 7.67 5.16
CA GLY A 169 -8.26 7.95 6.35
C GLY A 169 -9.49 7.06 6.49
N LEU A 170 -10.17 6.74 5.38
CA LEU A 170 -11.28 5.79 5.38
C LEU A 170 -10.81 4.38 5.74
N CYS A 171 -9.69 3.90 5.18
CA CYS A 171 -9.13 2.59 5.50
C CYS A 171 -8.77 2.48 6.98
N GLY A 172 -8.13 3.51 7.56
CA GLY A 172 -7.80 3.55 8.98
C GLY A 172 -9.06 3.54 9.86
N SER A 173 -10.08 4.33 9.50
CA SER A 173 -11.33 4.45 10.27
C SER A 173 -12.27 3.25 10.15
N THR A 174 -12.22 2.53 9.03
CA THR A 174 -13.07 1.36 8.77
C THR A 174 -12.43 0.06 9.24
N HIS A 175 -11.15 0.08 9.61
CA HIS A 175 -10.49 -1.10 10.13
C HIS A 175 -11.12 -1.50 11.47
N SER A 176 -11.69 -2.71 11.51
CA SER A 176 -12.40 -3.25 12.66
C SER A 176 -11.47 -3.46 13.85
N ASN A 177 -11.30 -2.42 14.67
CA ASN A 177 -10.57 -2.52 15.94
C ASN A 177 -11.55 -3.07 17.02
N PRO A 178 -11.28 -4.27 17.61
CA PRO A 178 -12.15 -4.85 18.64
C PRO A 178 -12.34 -3.93 19.85
N VAL A 179 -11.29 -3.21 20.25
CA VAL A 179 -11.35 -2.26 21.38
C VAL A 179 -12.28 -1.08 21.05
N MET A 180 -12.22 -0.55 19.82
CA MET A 180 -13.11 0.51 19.38
C MET A 180 -14.58 0.04 19.38
N LYS A 181 -14.85 -1.18 18.86
CA LYS A 181 -16.21 -1.74 18.84
C LYS A 181 -16.78 -1.87 20.27
N GLU A 182 -15.98 -2.36 21.19
CA GLU A 182 -16.40 -2.49 22.59
C GLU A 182 -16.57 -1.12 23.24
N ALA A 183 -15.69 -0.16 22.99
CA ALA A 183 -15.82 1.21 23.50
C ALA A 183 -17.12 1.89 23.01
N LEU A 184 -17.47 1.75 21.73
CA LEU A 184 -18.73 2.28 21.18
C LEU A 184 -19.94 1.62 21.84
N LYS A 185 -19.89 0.30 22.06
CA LYS A 185 -20.93 -0.44 22.76
C LYS A 185 -21.12 0.05 24.21
N ILE A 186 -20.02 0.24 24.94
CA ILE A 186 -20.06 0.79 26.31
C ILE A 186 -20.63 2.22 26.31
N ALA A 187 -20.27 3.02 25.32
CA ALA A 187 -20.74 4.40 25.18
C ALA A 187 -22.20 4.51 24.67
N GLY A 188 -22.84 3.40 24.29
CA GLY A 188 -24.17 3.41 23.70
C GLY A 188 -24.26 4.06 22.32
N ILE A 189 -23.11 4.13 21.60
CA ILE A 189 -23.03 4.74 20.27
C ILE A 189 -23.18 3.64 19.22
N PRO A 190 -24.19 3.73 18.32
CA PRO A 190 -24.36 2.73 17.27
C PRO A 190 -23.16 2.76 16.29
N HIS A 191 -22.52 1.63 16.10
CA HIS A 191 -21.47 1.47 15.08
C HIS A 191 -22.12 1.35 13.70
N LYS A 192 -21.87 2.33 12.83
CA LYS A 192 -22.30 2.30 11.44
C LYS A 192 -21.09 1.95 10.56
N GLU A 193 -21.10 0.76 9.98
CA GLU A 193 -20.12 0.41 8.95
C GLU A 193 -20.31 1.31 7.74
N ARG A 194 -19.21 1.90 7.26
CA ARG A 194 -19.20 2.69 6.03
C ARG A 194 -18.77 1.80 4.87
N ASP A 195 -19.52 1.88 3.78
CA ASP A 195 -19.06 1.31 2.53
C ASP A 195 -17.93 2.19 1.97
N PHE A 196 -16.75 1.60 1.76
CA PHE A 196 -15.57 2.33 1.33
C PHE A 196 -15.81 2.96 -0.06
N ARG A 197 -16.30 2.16 -1.03
CA ARG A 197 -16.54 2.61 -2.39
C ARG A 197 -17.54 3.77 -2.44
N LEU A 198 -18.67 3.66 -1.74
CA LEU A 198 -19.68 4.70 -1.67
C LEU A 198 -19.18 5.97 -0.95
N SER A 199 -18.18 5.85 -0.09
CA SER A 199 -17.56 6.97 0.60
C SER A 199 -16.49 7.67 -0.23
N MET A 200 -16.00 7.02 -1.28
CA MET A 200 -15.01 7.56 -2.23
C MET A 200 -15.67 8.22 -3.44
N TYR A 201 -16.93 7.87 -3.75
CA TYR A 201 -17.73 8.47 -4.82
C TYR A 201 -18.51 9.69 -4.30
#